data_372baf243165a1218dac9d5abe36e1e6
#
_entry.id   372baf243165a1218dac9d5abe36e1e6
#
_cell.length_a   1.000
_cell.length_b   1.000
_cell.length_c   1.000
_cell.angle_alpha   90.00
_cell.angle_beta   90.00
_cell.angle_gamma   90.00
#
_symmetry.space_group_name_H-M   'P 1'
#
loop_
_entity.id
_entity.type
_entity.pdbx_description
1 polymer ?
#
loop_
_entity_poly.entity_id
_entity_poly.type
_entity_poly.pdbx_seq_one_letter_code
_entity_poly.pdbx_strand_id
1 'polypeptide(L)'
;MVRIGIIGIGFMGYTHFEGARDLQGASVTAIATRDEKKLAGDWTTIQGNFGPPGGHVDTSNLKKYTDYRQLIADPDVDLVDVCLPTDRHFDVVMQCLQAGKPVLVEKPISVSQQEAETMVRTAAEKQVPLFVAHVLPFFPEFRFAAEAIQDQRYGRLLAANFKRVIARPAWSSDMSDFRKLGGWGIDLHIHDNHFIAHACGRPAGVFSRGLLQDGLVNHVHSSYLYPQGPAVTCVSGGIGAKALQFAHGYELYFERATVLFDAGTLAGNWVVSRPLSVLGNDGSLTHPELGGNGKWCGAFTDELQLAVDALQGKADAGPLSAATALSALQLCWAEASSIASGAAVSI
;
A
#
# COMPACT_ATOMS: atom_id res chain seq x y z
N MET A 1 -24.54 1.42 -9.24
CA MET A 1 -23.20 1.92 -9.61
C MET A 1 -22.69 2.69 -8.42
N VAL A 2 -21.49 2.37 -7.91
CA VAL A 2 -20.87 3.07 -6.78
C VAL A 2 -20.30 4.40 -7.26
N ARG A 3 -20.66 5.49 -6.57
CA ARG A 3 -20.22 6.86 -6.86
C ARG A 3 -19.07 7.22 -5.94
N ILE A 4 -17.87 7.40 -6.52
CA ILE A 4 -16.64 7.65 -5.78
C ILE A 4 -16.36 9.16 -5.73
N GLY A 5 -16.08 9.68 -4.55
CA GLY A 5 -15.59 11.04 -4.33
C GLY A 5 -14.13 11.02 -3.89
N ILE A 6 -13.22 11.64 -4.66
CA ILE A 6 -11.79 11.69 -4.34
C ILE A 6 -11.48 12.99 -3.59
N ILE A 7 -10.85 12.86 -2.41
CA ILE A 7 -10.35 13.99 -1.61
C ILE A 7 -8.83 14.04 -1.74
N GLY A 8 -8.33 15.11 -2.34
CA GLY A 8 -6.89 15.32 -2.57
C GLY A 8 -6.45 14.93 -3.98
N ILE A 9 -6.23 15.92 -4.83
CA ILE A 9 -5.73 15.74 -6.21
C ILE A 9 -4.22 16.00 -6.22
N GLY A 10 -3.48 15.11 -5.56
CA GLY A 10 -2.04 14.95 -5.63
C GLY A 10 -1.67 13.79 -6.56
N PHE A 11 -0.45 13.24 -6.40
CA PHE A 11 0.00 12.11 -7.21
C PHE A 11 -0.90 10.88 -7.03
N MET A 12 -1.23 10.49 -5.78
CA MET A 12 -2.10 9.32 -5.55
C MET A 12 -3.54 9.58 -6.00
N GLY A 13 -4.10 10.78 -5.76
CA GLY A 13 -5.44 11.10 -6.26
C GLY A 13 -5.53 11.09 -7.79
N TYR A 14 -4.46 11.47 -8.50
CA TYR A 14 -4.37 11.29 -9.95
C TYR A 14 -4.28 9.81 -10.33
N THR A 15 -3.46 9.04 -9.63
CA THR A 15 -3.30 7.60 -9.89
C THR A 15 -4.62 6.84 -9.69
N HIS A 16 -5.34 7.12 -8.60
CA HIS A 16 -6.66 6.53 -8.33
C HIS A 16 -7.70 6.98 -9.36
N PHE A 17 -7.68 8.26 -9.74
CA PHE A 17 -8.58 8.75 -10.78
C PHE A 17 -8.38 8.04 -12.12
N GLU A 18 -7.12 7.84 -12.54
CA GLU A 18 -6.81 7.10 -13.78
C GLU A 18 -7.15 5.61 -13.64
N GLY A 19 -6.87 5.00 -12.48
CA GLY A 19 -7.26 3.61 -12.18
C GLY A 19 -8.78 3.41 -12.19
N ALA A 20 -9.52 4.40 -11.71
CA ALA A 20 -10.97 4.34 -11.63
C ALA A 20 -11.68 4.38 -13.00
N ARG A 21 -10.99 4.75 -14.08
CA ARG A 21 -11.57 4.75 -15.44
C ARG A 21 -11.96 3.36 -15.95
N ASP A 22 -11.32 2.32 -15.42
CA ASP A 22 -11.54 0.93 -15.84
C ASP A 22 -12.43 0.14 -14.88
N LEU A 23 -12.97 0.78 -13.82
CA LEU A 23 -13.81 0.11 -12.83
C LEU A 23 -15.14 -0.39 -13.42
N GLN A 24 -15.52 -1.55 -12.96
CA GLN A 24 -16.83 -2.12 -13.28
C GLN A 24 -17.83 -1.80 -12.18
N GLY A 25 -18.95 -1.18 -12.56
CA GLY A 25 -20.01 -0.84 -11.60
C GLY A 25 -19.72 0.32 -10.66
N ALA A 26 -18.68 1.11 -10.94
CA ALA A 26 -18.32 2.30 -10.20
C ALA A 26 -17.77 3.40 -11.12
N SER A 27 -17.76 4.64 -10.64
CA SER A 27 -17.12 5.77 -11.32
C SER A 27 -16.81 6.90 -10.35
N VAL A 28 -15.79 7.71 -10.65
CA VAL A 28 -15.56 8.96 -9.94
C VAL A 28 -16.62 9.97 -10.37
N THR A 29 -17.35 10.52 -9.41
CA THR A 29 -18.42 11.52 -9.62
C THR A 29 -18.15 12.85 -8.95
N ALA A 30 -17.19 12.90 -8.03
CA ALA A 30 -16.85 14.10 -7.29
C ALA A 30 -15.35 14.16 -6.98
N ILE A 31 -14.83 15.39 -6.92
CA ILE A 31 -13.45 15.65 -6.48
C ILE A 31 -13.42 16.81 -5.50
N ALA A 32 -12.53 16.75 -4.52
CA ALA A 32 -12.28 17.82 -3.58
C ALA A 32 -10.79 18.20 -3.53
N THR A 33 -10.46 19.44 -3.79
CA THR A 33 -9.12 20.01 -3.64
C THR A 33 -9.22 21.54 -3.45
N ARG A 34 -8.28 22.11 -2.70
CA ARG A 34 -8.20 23.58 -2.52
C ARG A 34 -7.59 24.29 -3.72
N ASP A 35 -7.04 23.55 -4.67
CA ASP A 35 -6.42 24.09 -5.88
C ASP A 35 -7.47 24.23 -6.99
N GLU A 36 -7.85 25.48 -7.28
CA GLU A 36 -8.86 25.78 -8.31
C GLU A 36 -8.44 25.35 -9.71
N LYS A 37 -7.13 25.38 -10.03
CA LYS A 37 -6.63 24.89 -11.32
C LYS A 37 -6.89 23.41 -11.47
N LYS A 38 -6.63 22.64 -10.39
CA LYS A 38 -6.91 21.20 -10.39
C LYS A 38 -8.41 20.92 -10.47
N LEU A 39 -9.27 21.71 -9.84
CA LEU A 39 -10.72 21.61 -10.03
C LEU A 39 -11.14 21.89 -11.48
N ALA A 40 -10.44 22.78 -12.17
CA ALA A 40 -10.67 23.06 -13.58
C ALA A 40 -10.09 22.00 -14.53
N GLY A 41 -9.35 21.00 -14.01
CA GLY A 41 -8.77 19.91 -14.79
C GLY A 41 -7.32 20.12 -15.22
N ASP A 42 -6.65 21.18 -14.77
CA ASP A 42 -5.22 21.37 -14.99
C ASP A 42 -4.40 20.62 -13.92
N TRP A 43 -3.99 19.39 -14.28
CA TRP A 43 -3.18 18.53 -13.43
C TRP A 43 -1.73 18.42 -13.89
N THR A 44 -1.29 19.32 -14.77
CA THR A 44 0.06 19.31 -15.39
C THR A 44 1.21 19.44 -14.38
N THR A 45 0.92 19.98 -13.18
CA THR A 45 1.91 20.08 -12.09
C THR A 45 2.12 18.79 -11.30
N ILE A 46 1.30 17.75 -11.54
CA ILE A 46 1.39 16.49 -10.81
C ILE A 46 2.55 15.66 -11.37
N GLN A 47 3.45 15.26 -10.49
CA GLN A 47 4.55 14.35 -10.80
C GLN A 47 4.62 13.28 -9.69
N GLY A 48 5.07 12.08 -10.04
CA GLY A 48 5.22 10.96 -9.12
C GLY A 48 6.44 10.08 -9.42
N ASN A 49 6.55 9.00 -8.68
CA ASN A 49 7.66 8.04 -8.77
C ASN A 49 7.50 7.05 -9.93
N PHE A 50 6.30 6.93 -10.46
CA PHE A 50 5.94 5.98 -11.51
C PHE A 50 4.79 6.57 -12.34
N GLY A 51 4.51 5.96 -13.49
CA GLY A 51 3.46 6.41 -14.40
C GLY A 51 3.82 7.71 -15.16
N PRO A 52 2.93 8.18 -16.01
CA PRO A 52 3.10 9.43 -16.73
C PRO A 52 2.89 10.64 -15.80
N PRO A 53 3.47 11.80 -16.11
CA PRO A 53 3.11 13.05 -15.44
C PRO A 53 1.63 13.38 -15.68
N GLY A 54 1.04 14.17 -14.79
CA GLY A 54 -0.30 14.67 -14.97
C GLY A 54 -0.44 15.55 -16.22
N GLY A 55 -1.67 15.71 -16.68
CA GLY A 55 -2.02 16.46 -17.87
C GLY A 55 -3.33 17.23 -17.69
N HIS A 56 -3.95 17.64 -18.79
CA HIS A 56 -5.30 18.19 -18.75
C HIS A 56 -6.33 17.07 -18.73
N VAL A 57 -7.23 17.10 -17.74
CA VAL A 57 -8.27 16.11 -17.49
C VAL A 57 -9.64 16.77 -17.63
N ASP A 58 -10.54 16.15 -18.36
CA ASP A 58 -11.94 16.61 -18.42
C ASP A 58 -12.63 16.31 -17.08
N THR A 59 -12.93 17.38 -16.36
CA THR A 59 -13.64 17.38 -15.08
C THR A 59 -15.05 17.98 -15.18
N SER A 60 -15.59 18.17 -16.40
CA SER A 60 -16.88 18.83 -16.65
C SER A 60 -18.06 18.09 -16.01
N ASN A 61 -18.00 16.78 -15.98
CA ASN A 61 -19.04 15.90 -15.43
C ASN A 61 -18.87 15.58 -13.95
N LEU A 62 -17.88 16.18 -13.27
CA LEU A 62 -17.60 15.95 -11.86
C LEU A 62 -18.18 17.07 -10.99
N LYS A 63 -18.74 16.69 -9.85
CA LYS A 63 -19.00 17.65 -8.77
C LYS A 63 -17.66 18.10 -8.19
N LYS A 64 -17.51 19.40 -7.90
CA LYS A 64 -16.24 20.04 -7.53
C LYS A 64 -16.39 20.73 -6.19
N TYR A 65 -15.49 20.43 -5.26
CA TYR A 65 -15.51 21.01 -3.92
C TYR A 65 -14.15 21.58 -3.56
N THR A 66 -14.11 22.80 -3.04
CA THR A 66 -12.91 23.40 -2.42
C THR A 66 -12.78 22.97 -0.96
N ASP A 67 -13.88 22.63 -0.31
CA ASP A 67 -13.95 22.08 1.05
C ASP A 67 -14.42 20.61 0.99
N TYR A 68 -13.55 19.69 1.39
CA TYR A 68 -13.84 18.25 1.39
C TYR A 68 -15.05 17.86 2.27
N ARG A 69 -15.41 18.69 3.27
CA ARG A 69 -16.59 18.46 4.10
C ARG A 69 -17.88 18.48 3.30
N GLN A 70 -17.93 19.30 2.24
CA GLN A 70 -19.08 19.33 1.32
C GLN A 70 -19.17 18.02 0.51
N LEU A 71 -18.02 17.45 0.08
CA LEU A 71 -17.99 16.16 -0.57
C LEU A 71 -18.45 15.04 0.37
N ILE A 72 -17.99 15.05 1.63
CA ILE A 72 -18.44 14.06 2.65
C ILE A 72 -19.94 14.16 2.89
N ALA A 73 -20.51 15.37 2.90
CA ALA A 73 -21.93 15.60 3.11
C ALA A 73 -22.80 15.32 1.86
N ASP A 74 -22.20 15.14 0.68
CA ASP A 74 -22.95 14.91 -0.56
C ASP A 74 -23.62 13.52 -0.54
N PRO A 75 -24.98 13.44 -0.65
CA PRO A 75 -25.69 12.18 -0.72
C PRO A 75 -25.40 11.36 -1.98
N ASP A 76 -24.84 12.00 -3.02
CA ASP A 76 -24.46 11.35 -4.26
C ASP A 76 -23.03 10.77 -4.25
N VAL A 77 -22.36 10.70 -3.08
CA VAL A 77 -21.09 10.02 -2.89
C VAL A 77 -21.30 8.80 -2.00
N ASP A 78 -21.02 7.61 -2.53
CA ASP A 78 -21.17 6.32 -1.86
C ASP A 78 -19.88 5.84 -1.18
N LEU A 79 -18.71 6.18 -1.75
CA LEU A 79 -17.37 5.86 -1.24
C LEU A 79 -16.49 7.11 -1.31
N VAL A 80 -15.87 7.45 -0.20
CA VAL A 80 -14.89 8.54 -0.13
C VAL A 80 -13.48 7.95 -0.24
N ASP A 81 -12.75 8.38 -1.26
CA ASP A 81 -11.36 8.00 -1.51
C ASP A 81 -10.43 9.12 -1.03
N VAL A 82 -9.65 8.87 0.03
CA VAL A 82 -8.84 9.87 0.73
C VAL A 82 -7.38 9.75 0.31
N CYS A 83 -6.96 10.61 -0.62
CA CYS A 83 -5.60 10.69 -1.19
C CYS A 83 -4.85 11.93 -0.68
N LEU A 84 -4.95 12.20 0.60
CA LEU A 84 -4.27 13.32 1.28
C LEU A 84 -2.91 12.89 1.85
N PRO A 85 -2.03 13.84 2.26
CA PRO A 85 -0.89 13.52 3.09
C PRO A 85 -1.30 12.83 4.40
N THR A 86 -0.45 11.91 4.89
CA THR A 86 -0.76 11.03 6.03
C THR A 86 -1.18 11.75 7.30
N ASP A 87 -0.61 12.94 7.57
CA ASP A 87 -0.95 13.79 8.72
C ASP A 87 -2.39 14.34 8.69
N ARG A 88 -3.10 14.13 7.58
CA ARG A 88 -4.52 14.53 7.42
C ARG A 88 -5.48 13.35 7.44
N HIS A 89 -4.98 12.11 7.41
CA HIS A 89 -5.82 10.92 7.31
C HIS A 89 -6.79 10.82 8.50
N PHE A 90 -6.28 10.92 9.73
CA PHE A 90 -7.09 10.78 10.93
C PHE A 90 -8.31 11.70 10.93
N ASP A 91 -8.09 13.00 10.76
CA ASP A 91 -9.16 14.00 10.83
C ASP A 91 -10.23 13.78 9.76
N VAL A 92 -9.82 13.45 8.53
CA VAL A 92 -10.76 13.29 7.41
C VAL A 92 -11.50 11.97 7.50
N VAL A 93 -10.80 10.87 7.79
CA VAL A 93 -11.41 9.54 7.96
C VAL A 93 -12.43 9.56 9.11
N MET A 94 -12.09 10.17 10.25
CA MET A 94 -13.04 10.29 11.37
C MET A 94 -14.29 11.06 11.00
N GLN A 95 -14.18 12.13 10.20
CA GLN A 95 -15.36 12.87 9.72
C GLN A 95 -16.21 12.01 8.75
N CYS A 96 -15.58 11.24 7.86
CA CYS A 96 -16.31 10.30 6.99
C CYS A 96 -17.06 9.25 7.82
N LEU A 97 -16.38 8.59 8.77
CA LEU A 97 -16.97 7.57 9.63
C LEU A 97 -18.13 8.14 10.48
N GLN A 98 -17.98 9.37 10.99
CA GLN A 98 -19.04 10.06 11.73
C GLN A 98 -20.26 10.38 10.87
N ALA A 99 -20.03 10.69 9.58
CA ALA A 99 -21.10 10.92 8.59
C ALA A 99 -21.69 9.62 8.01
N GLY A 100 -21.21 8.44 8.43
CA GLY A 100 -21.67 7.15 7.91
C GLY A 100 -21.19 6.87 6.48
N LYS A 101 -20.12 7.53 6.01
CA LYS A 101 -19.57 7.37 4.66
C LYS A 101 -18.47 6.31 4.65
N PRO A 102 -18.60 5.24 3.85
CA PRO A 102 -17.52 4.31 3.56
C PRO A 102 -16.27 5.02 3.05
N VAL A 103 -15.09 4.55 3.47
CA VAL A 103 -13.81 5.21 3.19
C VAL A 103 -12.81 4.22 2.61
N LEU A 104 -12.12 4.61 1.56
CA LEU A 104 -10.81 4.09 1.18
C LEU A 104 -9.78 5.20 1.50
N VAL A 105 -8.79 4.92 2.33
CA VAL A 105 -7.74 5.89 2.66
C VAL A 105 -6.38 5.38 2.20
N GLU A 106 -5.57 6.26 1.65
CA GLU A 106 -4.19 5.94 1.27
C GLU A 106 -3.36 5.42 2.46
N LYS A 107 -2.39 4.58 2.14
CA LYS A 107 -1.41 4.13 3.12
C LYS A 107 -0.41 5.25 3.49
N PRO A 108 0.17 5.18 4.70
CA PRO A 108 -0.26 4.39 5.85
C PRO A 108 -1.57 4.94 6.41
N ILE A 109 -2.34 4.08 7.08
CA ILE A 109 -3.60 4.52 7.73
C ILE A 109 -3.38 5.73 8.66
N SER A 110 -2.28 5.74 9.41
CA SER A 110 -1.71 6.85 10.19
C SER A 110 -0.24 6.55 10.50
N VAL A 111 0.52 7.55 10.93
CA VAL A 111 1.83 7.35 11.58
C VAL A 111 1.68 7.04 13.07
N SER A 112 0.54 7.33 13.67
CA SER A 112 0.22 7.10 15.09
C SER A 112 -0.57 5.80 15.24
N GLN A 113 -0.06 4.87 16.05
CA GLN A 113 -0.79 3.64 16.38
C GLN A 113 -2.13 3.96 17.07
N GLN A 114 -2.17 4.92 17.98
CA GLN A 114 -3.38 5.30 18.70
C GLN A 114 -4.48 5.86 17.77
N GLU A 115 -4.10 6.67 16.79
CA GLU A 115 -5.03 7.18 15.77
C GLU A 115 -5.57 6.04 14.91
N ALA A 116 -4.70 5.15 14.43
CA ALA A 116 -5.10 3.99 13.64
C ALA A 116 -6.06 3.07 14.41
N GLU A 117 -5.75 2.76 15.67
CA GLU A 117 -6.66 1.98 16.56
C GLU A 117 -8.01 2.66 16.73
N THR A 118 -8.02 3.99 16.88
CA THR A 118 -9.26 4.76 17.02
C THR A 118 -10.09 4.72 15.74
N MET A 119 -9.48 4.87 14.56
CA MET A 119 -10.18 4.77 13.27
C MET A 119 -10.80 3.39 13.08
N VAL A 120 -9.99 2.31 13.30
CA VAL A 120 -10.46 0.92 13.15
C VAL A 120 -11.63 0.63 14.11
N ARG A 121 -11.51 1.01 15.39
CA ARG A 121 -12.56 0.84 16.38
C ARG A 121 -13.82 1.61 15.99
N THR A 122 -13.70 2.88 15.60
CA THR A 122 -14.85 3.72 15.22
C THR A 122 -15.56 3.15 13.98
N ALA A 123 -14.83 2.67 13.00
CA ALA A 123 -15.40 2.01 11.81
C ALA A 123 -16.25 0.79 12.22
N ALA A 124 -15.72 -0.06 13.12
CA ALA A 124 -16.41 -1.23 13.61
C ALA A 124 -17.66 -0.86 14.45
N GLU A 125 -17.55 0.08 15.39
CA GLU A 125 -18.65 0.55 16.24
C GLU A 125 -19.80 1.15 15.41
N LYS A 126 -19.47 1.88 14.35
CA LYS A 126 -20.47 2.50 13.46
C LYS A 126 -20.94 1.60 12.33
N GLN A 127 -20.31 0.44 12.15
CA GLN A 127 -20.55 -0.47 11.04
C GLN A 127 -20.38 0.23 9.66
N VAL A 128 -19.40 1.13 9.57
CA VAL A 128 -19.04 1.83 8.34
C VAL A 128 -17.75 1.23 7.78
N PRO A 129 -17.73 0.78 6.52
CA PRO A 129 -16.54 0.22 5.90
C PRO A 129 -15.38 1.20 5.89
N LEU A 130 -14.22 0.75 6.38
CA LEU A 130 -12.93 1.44 6.31
C LEU A 130 -11.93 0.53 5.61
N PHE A 131 -11.51 0.93 4.42
CA PHE A 131 -10.48 0.28 3.62
C PHE A 131 -9.20 1.11 3.63
N VAL A 132 -8.04 0.45 3.52
CA VAL A 132 -6.75 1.12 3.42
C VAL A 132 -6.06 0.67 2.13
N ALA A 133 -5.64 1.61 1.31
CA ALA A 133 -5.06 1.40 -0.01
C ALA A 133 -3.62 0.87 0.07
N HIS A 134 -3.48 -0.43 0.35
CA HIS A 134 -2.22 -1.15 0.32
C HIS A 134 -2.06 -1.89 -1.00
N VAL A 135 -1.57 -1.19 -2.03
CA VAL A 135 -1.53 -1.66 -3.41
C VAL A 135 -0.64 -2.87 -3.67
N LEU A 136 0.33 -3.17 -2.81
CA LEU A 136 1.34 -4.19 -3.10
C LEU A 136 0.77 -5.57 -3.46
N PRO A 137 -0.29 -6.10 -2.80
CA PRO A 137 -0.90 -7.39 -3.16
C PRO A 137 -1.54 -7.43 -4.56
N PHE A 138 -1.74 -6.28 -5.19
CA PHE A 138 -2.38 -6.17 -6.51
C PHE A 138 -1.37 -6.11 -7.67
N PHE A 139 -0.08 -5.90 -7.39
CA PHE A 139 0.94 -6.09 -8.41
C PHE A 139 1.01 -7.57 -8.81
N PRO A 140 1.04 -7.90 -10.12
CA PRO A 140 0.91 -9.28 -10.58
C PRO A 140 1.88 -10.26 -9.93
N GLU A 141 3.14 -9.86 -9.75
CA GLU A 141 4.17 -10.70 -9.15
C GLU A 141 3.89 -10.98 -7.66
N PHE A 142 3.42 -9.97 -6.93
CA PHE A 142 3.07 -10.09 -5.51
C PHE A 142 1.74 -10.82 -5.31
N ARG A 143 0.77 -10.62 -6.20
CA ARG A 143 -0.47 -11.40 -6.23
C ARG A 143 -0.16 -12.89 -6.38
N PHE A 144 0.68 -13.25 -7.35
CA PHE A 144 1.13 -14.63 -7.54
C PHE A 144 1.76 -15.21 -6.27
N ALA A 145 2.62 -14.43 -5.60
CA ALA A 145 3.26 -14.84 -4.35
C ALA A 145 2.24 -15.08 -3.24
N ALA A 146 1.29 -14.15 -3.04
CA ALA A 146 0.24 -14.29 -2.02
C ALA A 146 -0.64 -15.51 -2.28
N GLU A 147 -1.10 -15.69 -3.52
CA GLU A 147 -1.89 -16.86 -3.91
C GLU A 147 -1.14 -18.16 -3.71
N ALA A 148 0.13 -18.26 -4.12
CA ALA A 148 0.95 -19.45 -3.97
C ALA A 148 1.15 -19.83 -2.50
N ILE A 149 1.23 -18.85 -1.60
CA ILE A 149 1.33 -19.08 -0.14
C ILE A 149 -0.01 -19.56 0.41
N GLN A 150 -1.12 -18.90 0.03
CA GLN A 150 -2.45 -19.15 0.59
C GLN A 150 -3.06 -20.46 0.10
N ASP A 151 -2.95 -20.78 -1.18
CA ASP A 151 -3.51 -22.01 -1.77
C ASP A 151 -2.57 -23.23 -1.63
N GLN A 152 -1.35 -23.02 -1.16
CA GLN A 152 -0.33 -24.05 -0.94
C GLN A 152 -0.05 -24.92 -2.20
N ARG A 153 -0.20 -24.35 -3.41
CA ARG A 153 -0.01 -25.08 -4.68
C ARG A 153 1.36 -25.75 -4.79
N TYR A 154 2.37 -25.25 -4.05
CA TYR A 154 3.72 -25.81 -3.97
C TYR A 154 4.00 -26.47 -2.61
N GLY A 155 2.98 -26.76 -1.79
CA GLY A 155 3.12 -27.21 -0.40
C GLY A 155 3.26 -26.03 0.56
N ARG A 156 3.59 -26.33 1.82
CA ARG A 156 3.74 -25.30 2.85
C ARG A 156 4.93 -24.40 2.53
N LEU A 157 4.79 -23.11 2.82
CA LEU A 157 5.92 -22.19 2.83
C LEU A 157 6.83 -22.54 4.00
N LEU A 158 8.12 -22.76 3.72
CA LEU A 158 9.15 -23.11 4.72
C LEU A 158 9.96 -21.88 5.13
N ALA A 159 10.32 -21.03 4.14
CA ALA A 159 11.03 -19.79 4.38
C ALA A 159 10.69 -18.74 3.31
N ALA A 160 10.85 -17.46 3.66
CA ALA A 160 10.69 -16.35 2.74
C ALA A 160 11.67 -15.21 3.05
N ASN A 161 12.22 -14.59 2.01
CA ASN A 161 13.00 -13.37 2.11
C ASN A 161 12.35 -12.29 1.24
N PHE A 162 12.08 -11.13 1.81
CA PHE A 162 11.55 -9.97 1.11
C PHE A 162 12.58 -8.85 1.08
N LYS A 163 12.50 -7.99 0.08
CA LYS A 163 13.39 -6.84 -0.08
C LYS A 163 12.63 -5.64 -0.64
N ARG A 164 12.86 -4.45 -0.05
CA ARG A 164 12.42 -3.17 -0.58
C ARG A 164 13.37 -2.05 -0.15
N VAL A 165 14.18 -1.57 -1.06
CA VAL A 165 15.19 -0.54 -0.80
C VAL A 165 14.99 0.62 -1.76
N ILE A 166 15.15 1.86 -1.27
CA ILE A 166 15.00 3.09 -2.05
C ILE A 166 16.20 4.00 -1.81
N ALA A 167 16.61 4.75 -2.82
CA ALA A 167 17.37 5.96 -2.59
C ALA A 167 16.42 7.07 -2.14
N ARG A 168 16.86 7.92 -1.21
CA ARG A 168 16.05 9.04 -0.73
C ARG A 168 15.64 9.93 -1.91
N PRO A 169 14.34 10.12 -2.19
CA PRO A 169 13.88 10.96 -3.29
C PRO A 169 14.29 12.42 -3.09
N ALA A 170 14.81 13.04 -4.13
CA ALA A 170 15.27 14.44 -4.09
C ALA A 170 14.20 15.45 -4.57
N TRP A 171 13.07 14.97 -5.09
CA TRP A 171 12.07 15.78 -5.80
C TRP A 171 10.86 16.20 -4.97
N SER A 172 10.62 15.59 -3.81
CA SER A 172 9.49 15.91 -2.94
C SER A 172 9.93 16.60 -1.66
N SER A 173 9.41 17.80 -1.39
CA SER A 173 9.61 18.49 -0.11
C SER A 173 8.96 17.73 1.06
N ASP A 174 7.80 17.09 0.82
CA ASP A 174 7.09 16.33 1.85
C ASP A 174 7.84 15.05 2.20
N MET A 175 8.41 14.36 1.20
CA MET A 175 9.28 13.21 1.42
C MET A 175 10.67 13.60 2.00
N SER A 176 11.00 14.89 2.08
CA SER A 176 12.18 15.37 2.80
C SER A 176 11.95 15.48 4.30
N ASP A 177 10.70 15.58 4.76
CA ASP A 177 10.36 15.57 6.18
C ASP A 177 10.19 14.14 6.70
N PHE A 178 11.32 13.51 6.96
CA PHE A 178 11.41 12.14 7.46
C PHE A 178 10.55 11.88 8.70
N ARG A 179 10.33 12.89 9.54
CA ARG A 179 9.51 12.76 10.76
C ARG A 179 8.02 12.70 10.44
N LYS A 180 7.55 13.52 9.49
CA LYS A 180 6.14 13.50 9.06
C LYS A 180 5.74 12.19 8.42
N LEU A 181 6.69 11.54 7.72
CA LEU A 181 6.49 10.23 7.11
C LEU A 181 6.52 9.07 8.12
N GLY A 182 6.97 9.30 9.36
CA GLY A 182 7.24 8.24 10.33
C GLY A 182 8.47 7.40 10.00
N GLY A 183 9.40 7.95 9.19
CA GLY A 183 10.58 7.26 8.68
C GLY A 183 10.28 6.26 7.56
N TRP A 184 11.33 5.65 7.01
CA TRP A 184 11.18 4.64 5.96
C TRP A 184 10.54 3.33 6.46
N GLY A 185 10.52 3.11 7.78
CA GLY A 185 9.80 1.99 8.39
C GLY A 185 8.29 2.09 8.18
N ILE A 186 7.73 3.31 8.25
CA ILE A 186 6.28 3.52 8.07
C ILE A 186 5.95 3.89 6.62
N ASP A 187 6.70 4.78 5.97
CA ASP A 187 6.33 5.19 4.62
C ASP A 187 6.59 4.12 3.56
N LEU A 188 7.72 3.40 3.68
CA LEU A 188 8.16 2.41 2.69
C LEU A 188 7.92 0.96 3.14
N HIS A 189 8.48 0.59 4.30
CA HIS A 189 8.50 -0.80 4.75
C HIS A 189 7.12 -1.32 5.16
N ILE A 190 6.18 -0.44 5.44
CA ILE A 190 4.79 -0.83 5.74
C ILE A 190 4.15 -1.65 4.61
N HIS A 191 4.59 -1.46 3.36
CA HIS A 191 4.12 -2.27 2.23
C HIS A 191 4.47 -3.75 2.43
N ASP A 192 5.72 -4.03 2.86
CA ASP A 192 6.19 -5.39 3.08
C ASP A 192 5.59 -5.99 4.35
N ASN A 193 5.51 -5.21 5.44
CA ASN A 193 4.84 -5.63 6.67
C ASN A 193 3.37 -5.98 6.44
N HIS A 194 2.67 -5.17 5.64
CA HIS A 194 1.30 -5.44 5.24
C HIS A 194 1.20 -6.72 4.39
N PHE A 195 2.06 -6.84 3.38
CA PHE A 195 2.07 -8.02 2.50
C PHE A 195 2.36 -9.30 3.27
N ILE A 196 3.35 -9.28 4.16
CA ILE A 196 3.72 -10.43 5.00
C ILE A 196 2.56 -10.80 5.93
N ALA A 197 1.94 -9.83 6.59
CA ALA A 197 0.78 -10.07 7.45
C ALA A 197 -0.42 -10.62 6.68
N HIS A 198 -0.63 -10.16 5.43
CA HIS A 198 -1.69 -10.64 4.55
C HIS A 198 -1.43 -12.05 4.01
N ALA A 199 -0.23 -12.32 3.51
CA ALA A 199 0.09 -13.57 2.82
C ALA A 199 0.50 -14.70 3.79
N CYS A 200 1.31 -14.40 4.81
CA CYS A 200 1.84 -15.38 5.77
C CYS A 200 1.06 -15.42 7.11
N GLY A 201 0.09 -14.51 7.29
CA GLY A 201 -0.58 -14.29 8.57
C GLY A 201 0.23 -13.37 9.51
N ARG A 202 -0.42 -12.91 10.59
CA ARG A 202 0.20 -12.01 11.57
C ARG A 202 1.27 -12.78 12.37
N PRO A 203 2.54 -12.31 12.41
CA PRO A 203 3.56 -12.91 13.26
C PRO A 203 3.31 -12.63 14.73
N ALA A 204 3.85 -13.46 15.63
CA ALA A 204 3.78 -13.27 17.08
C ALA A 204 4.73 -12.18 17.59
N GLY A 205 5.65 -11.73 16.78
CA GLY A 205 6.62 -10.69 17.10
C GLY A 205 7.67 -10.52 16.01
N VAL A 206 8.64 -9.63 16.27
CA VAL A 206 9.77 -9.37 15.39
C VAL A 206 11.08 -9.29 16.17
N PHE A 207 12.17 -9.68 15.52
CA PHE A 207 13.53 -9.34 15.93
C PHE A 207 14.19 -8.56 14.79
N SER A 208 14.58 -7.31 15.07
CA SER A 208 15.06 -6.41 14.02
C SER A 208 16.41 -5.79 14.39
N ARG A 209 17.23 -5.58 13.36
CA ARG A 209 18.45 -4.79 13.41
C ARG A 209 18.39 -3.75 12.30
N GLY A 210 18.97 -2.58 12.53
CA GLY A 210 18.91 -1.53 11.51
C GLY A 210 19.49 -0.22 11.97
N LEU A 211 19.17 0.82 11.22
CA LEU A 211 19.59 2.18 11.47
C LEU A 211 18.38 3.04 11.83
N LEU A 212 18.42 3.67 12.98
CA LEU A 212 17.45 4.68 13.39
C LEU A 212 18.01 6.08 13.10
N GLN A 213 17.14 6.97 12.65
CA GLN A 213 17.38 8.40 12.57
C GLN A 213 16.26 9.09 13.37
N ASP A 214 16.61 9.85 14.40
CA ASP A 214 15.63 10.50 15.29
C ASP A 214 14.60 9.53 15.91
N GLY A 215 15.02 8.30 16.20
CA GLY A 215 14.14 7.25 16.73
C GLY A 215 13.26 6.54 15.70
N LEU A 216 13.30 6.96 14.43
CA LEU A 216 12.53 6.38 13.33
C LEU A 216 13.41 5.48 12.45
N VAL A 217 12.83 4.44 11.90
CA VAL A 217 13.55 3.48 11.06
C VAL A 217 13.99 4.13 9.75
N ASN A 218 15.31 4.15 9.51
CA ASN A 218 15.92 4.54 8.24
C ASN A 218 16.22 3.31 7.37
N HIS A 219 16.69 2.22 7.99
CA HIS A 219 16.91 0.94 7.35
C HIS A 219 16.71 -0.19 8.35
N VAL A 220 16.14 -1.31 7.91
CA VAL A 220 15.80 -2.43 8.77
C VAL A 220 16.07 -3.77 8.11
N HIS A 221 16.56 -4.71 8.91
CA HIS A 221 16.57 -6.14 8.66
C HIS A 221 15.71 -6.77 9.75
N SER A 222 14.57 -7.36 9.38
CA SER A 222 13.62 -7.98 10.29
C SER A 222 13.55 -9.48 10.10
N SER A 223 13.45 -10.20 11.22
CA SER A 223 13.03 -11.60 11.29
C SER A 223 11.66 -11.62 11.97
N TYR A 224 10.66 -12.14 11.29
CA TYR A 224 9.30 -12.27 11.80
C TYR A 224 9.14 -13.58 12.56
N LEU A 225 8.58 -13.52 13.76
CA LEU A 225 8.51 -14.66 14.68
C LEU A 225 7.18 -15.41 14.49
N TYR A 226 7.26 -16.58 13.87
CA TYR A 226 6.16 -17.53 13.72
C TYR A 226 6.52 -18.79 14.50
N PRO A 227 5.97 -19.04 15.71
CA PRO A 227 6.40 -20.17 16.57
C PRO A 227 6.33 -21.55 15.92
N GLN A 228 5.41 -21.75 14.97
CA GLN A 228 5.23 -23.00 14.22
C GLN A 228 5.05 -22.74 12.72
N GLY A 229 5.49 -21.57 12.25
CA GLY A 229 5.33 -21.11 10.87
C GLY A 229 6.65 -21.08 10.10
N PRO A 230 6.66 -20.43 8.94
CA PRO A 230 7.84 -20.27 8.09
C PRO A 230 8.88 -19.34 8.73
N ALA A 231 10.14 -19.48 8.33
CA ALA A 231 11.21 -18.53 8.61
C ALA A 231 11.07 -17.34 7.63
N VAL A 232 10.58 -16.19 8.10
CA VAL A 232 10.35 -15.03 7.25
C VAL A 232 11.27 -13.88 7.63
N THR A 233 11.93 -13.28 6.64
CA THR A 233 12.77 -12.10 6.80
C THR A 233 12.43 -11.02 5.78
N CYS A 234 12.73 -9.76 6.12
CA CYS A 234 12.66 -8.65 5.19
C CYS A 234 13.80 -7.66 5.39
N VAL A 235 14.31 -7.11 4.29
CA VAL A 235 15.28 -6.00 4.28
C VAL A 235 14.62 -4.81 3.59
N SER A 236 14.56 -3.68 4.29
CA SER A 236 13.92 -2.49 3.73
C SER A 236 14.56 -1.19 4.23
N GLY A 237 14.38 -0.11 3.48
CA GLY A 237 14.78 1.23 3.92
C GLY A 237 15.32 2.14 2.83
N GLY A 238 15.70 3.34 3.25
CA GLY A 238 16.05 4.47 2.39
C GLY A 238 17.56 4.80 2.33
N ILE A 239 18.44 3.79 2.39
CA ILE A 239 19.90 3.97 2.36
C ILE A 239 20.54 3.68 1.00
N GLY A 240 19.73 3.44 -0.02
CA GLY A 240 20.24 3.17 -1.36
C GLY A 240 21.10 4.32 -1.91
N ALA A 241 22.12 3.98 -2.70
CA ALA A 241 22.86 4.97 -3.48
C ALA A 241 21.91 5.62 -4.52
N LYS A 242 22.20 6.86 -4.94
CA LYS A 242 21.35 7.61 -5.89
C LYS A 242 21.04 6.85 -7.19
N ALA A 243 21.95 5.98 -7.64
CA ALA A 243 21.74 5.15 -8.82
C ALA A 243 20.85 3.92 -8.55
N LEU A 244 20.66 3.51 -7.30
CA LEU A 244 19.67 2.52 -6.88
C LEU A 244 18.42 3.25 -6.40
N GLN A 245 17.60 3.73 -7.34
CA GLN A 245 16.45 4.55 -7.00
C GLN A 245 15.36 3.77 -6.29
N PHE A 246 15.15 2.52 -6.71
CA PHE A 246 14.21 1.59 -6.10
C PHE A 246 14.59 0.16 -6.41
N ALA A 247 14.44 -0.74 -5.46
CA ALA A 247 14.55 -2.17 -5.69
C ALA A 247 13.60 -2.94 -4.78
N HIS A 248 12.92 -3.95 -5.33
CA HIS A 248 12.07 -4.85 -4.58
C HIS A 248 12.18 -6.26 -5.12
N GLY A 249 11.77 -7.23 -4.30
CA GLY A 249 11.78 -8.62 -4.71
C GLY A 249 11.54 -9.55 -3.53
N TYR A 250 11.49 -10.82 -3.85
CA TYR A 250 11.32 -11.88 -2.86
C TYR A 250 11.92 -13.21 -3.32
N GLU A 251 12.17 -14.07 -2.35
CA GLU A 251 12.50 -15.49 -2.50
C GLU A 251 11.58 -16.27 -1.56
N LEU A 252 10.80 -17.21 -2.12
CA LEU A 252 9.86 -18.04 -1.37
C LEU A 252 10.27 -19.52 -1.53
N TYR A 253 10.49 -20.17 -0.43
CA TYR A 253 10.93 -21.58 -0.37
C TYR A 253 9.79 -22.45 0.16
N PHE A 254 9.20 -23.24 -0.73
CA PHE A 254 8.13 -24.18 -0.42
C PHE A 254 8.64 -25.62 -0.33
N GLU A 255 7.80 -26.53 0.14
CA GLU A 255 8.15 -27.97 0.20
C GLU A 255 8.47 -28.56 -1.19
N ARG A 256 7.85 -28.03 -2.28
CA ARG A 256 7.97 -28.60 -3.62
C ARG A 256 8.48 -27.64 -4.69
N ALA A 257 8.70 -26.39 -4.37
CA ALA A 257 9.24 -25.42 -5.31
C ALA A 257 9.91 -24.24 -4.59
N THR A 258 10.68 -23.47 -5.37
CA THR A 258 11.18 -22.14 -4.99
C THR A 258 10.63 -21.13 -5.97
N VAL A 259 10.13 -20.00 -5.48
CA VAL A 259 9.64 -18.88 -6.30
C VAL A 259 10.52 -17.67 -6.08
N LEU A 260 11.00 -17.08 -7.17
CA LEU A 260 11.97 -15.98 -7.15
C LEU A 260 11.48 -14.82 -7.99
N PHE A 261 11.68 -13.60 -7.49
CA PHE A 261 11.45 -12.36 -8.24
C PHE A 261 12.35 -11.24 -7.73
N ASP A 262 12.92 -10.43 -8.63
CA ASP A 262 13.70 -9.23 -8.28
C ASP A 262 13.64 -8.19 -9.41
N ALA A 263 13.28 -6.94 -9.08
CA ALA A 263 13.22 -5.83 -10.02
C ALA A 263 13.53 -4.50 -9.33
N GLY A 264 13.85 -3.48 -10.13
CA GLY A 264 14.14 -2.16 -9.58
C GLY A 264 14.44 -1.11 -10.63
N THR A 265 14.57 0.13 -10.20
CA THR A 265 15.03 1.26 -11.03
C THR A 265 16.50 1.52 -10.76
N LEU A 266 17.34 1.15 -11.72
CA LEU A 266 18.78 1.28 -11.65
C LEU A 266 19.24 2.34 -12.64
N ALA A 267 19.89 3.39 -12.16
CA ALA A 267 20.37 4.52 -12.96
C ALA A 267 19.30 5.08 -13.93
N GLY A 268 18.05 5.21 -13.44
CA GLY A 268 16.91 5.74 -14.20
C GLY A 268 16.17 4.72 -15.06
N ASN A 269 16.62 3.47 -15.14
CA ASN A 269 16.00 2.45 -15.96
C ASN A 269 15.33 1.38 -15.10
N TRP A 270 14.10 1.00 -15.46
CA TRP A 270 13.48 -0.18 -14.89
C TRP A 270 14.17 -1.45 -15.38
N VAL A 271 14.63 -2.26 -14.45
CA VAL A 271 15.35 -3.51 -14.71
C VAL A 271 14.69 -4.64 -13.94
N VAL A 272 14.29 -5.69 -14.64
CA VAL A 272 13.88 -6.96 -14.03
C VAL A 272 15.13 -7.83 -14.00
N SER A 273 15.85 -7.83 -12.87
CA SER A 273 17.09 -8.58 -12.69
C SER A 273 16.85 -10.08 -12.53
N ARG A 274 15.67 -10.47 -12.03
CA ARG A 274 15.20 -11.84 -11.94
C ARG A 274 13.69 -11.86 -12.22
N PRO A 275 13.26 -12.26 -13.43
CA PRO A 275 11.84 -12.40 -13.73
C PRO A 275 11.21 -13.43 -12.80
N LEU A 276 9.89 -13.31 -12.60
CA LEU A 276 9.15 -14.31 -11.80
C LEU A 276 9.44 -15.70 -12.32
N SER A 277 10.00 -16.52 -11.47
CA SER A 277 10.51 -17.85 -11.81
C SER A 277 10.05 -18.84 -10.75
N VAL A 278 9.55 -19.99 -11.18
CA VAL A 278 9.23 -21.13 -10.35
C VAL A 278 10.17 -22.27 -10.67
N LEU A 279 10.95 -22.71 -9.67
CA LEU A 279 11.89 -23.82 -9.76
C LEU A 279 11.29 -25.03 -9.02
N GLY A 280 10.93 -26.08 -9.76
CA GLY A 280 10.35 -27.29 -9.19
C GLY A 280 11.42 -28.24 -8.64
N ASN A 281 11.05 -29.06 -7.64
CA ASN A 281 11.92 -30.11 -7.11
C ASN A 281 12.22 -31.24 -8.12
N ASP A 282 11.49 -31.27 -9.23
CA ASP A 282 11.73 -32.14 -10.40
C ASP A 282 12.80 -31.60 -11.35
N GLY A 283 13.41 -30.46 -11.04
CA GLY A 283 14.41 -29.76 -11.86
C GLY A 283 13.79 -28.85 -12.91
N SER A 284 12.50 -28.66 -12.93
CA SER A 284 11.82 -27.74 -13.86
C SER A 284 12.09 -26.27 -13.51
N LEU A 285 12.12 -25.43 -14.53
CA LEU A 285 12.09 -23.95 -14.41
C LEU A 285 10.96 -23.44 -15.29
N THR A 286 10.05 -22.68 -14.71
CA THR A 286 8.96 -22.02 -15.43
C THR A 286 8.87 -20.54 -15.11
N HIS A 287 8.37 -19.76 -16.05
CA HIS A 287 8.06 -18.36 -15.90
C HIS A 287 6.55 -18.20 -16.04
N PRO A 288 5.80 -18.11 -14.93
CA PRO A 288 4.35 -17.96 -14.99
C PRO A 288 3.93 -16.73 -15.79
N GLU A 289 2.90 -16.90 -16.62
CA GLU A 289 2.23 -15.76 -17.21
C GLU A 289 1.46 -15.01 -16.12
N LEU A 290 1.73 -13.71 -16.01
CA LEU A 290 1.08 -12.84 -15.06
C LEU A 290 -0.12 -12.17 -15.72
N GLY A 291 -1.28 -12.27 -15.05
CA GLY A 291 -2.45 -11.50 -15.43
C GLY A 291 -2.22 -10.00 -15.24
N GLY A 292 -3.12 -9.21 -15.80
CA GLY A 292 -3.10 -7.75 -15.66
C GLY A 292 -3.51 -7.08 -16.96
N ASN A 293 -3.93 -5.81 -16.89
CA ASN A 293 -4.35 -5.06 -18.09
C ASN A 293 -3.19 -4.34 -18.81
N GLY A 294 -1.94 -4.53 -18.35
CA GLY A 294 -0.75 -3.90 -18.93
C GLY A 294 -0.67 -2.38 -18.75
N LYS A 295 -1.63 -1.78 -18.04
CA LYS A 295 -1.63 -0.34 -17.75
C LYS A 295 -0.75 -0.03 -16.54
N TRP A 296 -0.15 1.15 -16.55
CA TRP A 296 0.70 1.61 -15.45
C TRP A 296 -0.04 1.71 -14.11
N CYS A 297 -1.36 1.96 -14.13
CA CYS A 297 -2.23 2.05 -12.96
C CYS A 297 -3.03 0.75 -12.69
N GLY A 298 -2.74 -0.36 -13.39
CA GLY A 298 -3.54 -1.58 -13.33
C GLY A 298 -3.69 -2.15 -11.92
N ALA A 299 -2.63 -2.16 -11.13
CA ALA A 299 -2.69 -2.61 -9.72
C ALA A 299 -3.63 -1.72 -8.87
N PHE A 300 -3.66 -0.42 -9.12
CA PHE A 300 -4.56 0.52 -8.45
C PHE A 300 -6.01 0.35 -8.93
N THR A 301 -6.23 0.01 -10.20
CA THR A 301 -7.55 -0.38 -10.70
C THR A 301 -8.09 -1.60 -9.94
N ASP A 302 -7.27 -2.63 -9.79
CA ASP A 302 -7.65 -3.86 -9.08
C ASP A 302 -7.89 -3.61 -7.58
N GLU A 303 -7.10 -2.74 -6.95
CA GLU A 303 -7.28 -2.28 -5.58
C GLU A 303 -8.63 -1.57 -5.39
N LEU A 304 -8.91 -0.56 -6.22
CA LEU A 304 -10.17 0.17 -6.20
C LEU A 304 -11.37 -0.74 -6.50
N GLN A 305 -11.22 -1.68 -7.45
CA GLN A 305 -12.26 -2.64 -7.78
C GLN A 305 -12.60 -3.53 -6.58
N LEU A 306 -11.59 -4.01 -5.85
CA LEU A 306 -11.84 -4.80 -4.63
C LEU A 306 -12.59 -3.98 -3.57
N ALA A 307 -12.24 -2.70 -3.37
CA ALA A 307 -12.98 -1.83 -2.46
C ALA A 307 -14.46 -1.67 -2.87
N VAL A 308 -14.71 -1.50 -4.17
CA VAL A 308 -16.07 -1.43 -4.73
C VAL A 308 -16.82 -2.73 -4.55
N ASP A 309 -16.18 -3.87 -4.82
CA ASP A 309 -16.82 -5.19 -4.70
C ASP A 309 -17.11 -5.54 -3.24
N ALA A 310 -16.20 -5.21 -2.33
CA ALA A 310 -16.40 -5.37 -0.89
C ALA A 310 -17.56 -4.48 -0.38
N LEU A 311 -17.62 -3.22 -0.82
CA LEU A 311 -18.70 -2.32 -0.47
C LEU A 311 -20.07 -2.83 -0.95
N GLN A 312 -20.10 -3.55 -2.09
CA GLN A 312 -21.30 -4.16 -2.64
C GLN A 312 -21.61 -5.56 -2.06
N GLY A 313 -20.80 -6.06 -1.15
CA GLY A 313 -20.92 -7.41 -0.57
C GLY A 313 -20.62 -8.55 -1.56
N LYS A 314 -19.90 -8.28 -2.64
CA LYS A 314 -19.50 -9.27 -3.64
C LYS A 314 -18.19 -9.98 -3.31
N ALA A 315 -17.36 -9.34 -2.49
CA ALA A 315 -16.07 -9.85 -2.05
C ALA A 315 -15.81 -9.50 -0.58
N ASP A 316 -14.88 -10.23 0.05
CA ASP A 316 -14.26 -9.80 1.31
C ASP A 316 -13.26 -8.66 1.04
N ALA A 317 -13.08 -7.77 2.01
CA ALA A 317 -12.12 -6.67 1.90
C ALA A 317 -10.67 -7.15 1.69
N GLY A 318 -10.36 -8.37 2.13
CA GLY A 318 -9.06 -9.00 1.92
C GLY A 318 -7.89 -8.11 2.35
N PRO A 319 -6.94 -7.83 1.43
CA PRO A 319 -5.79 -6.99 1.75
C PRO A 319 -6.14 -5.53 2.07
N LEU A 320 -7.33 -5.04 1.75
CA LEU A 320 -7.75 -3.67 2.07
C LEU A 320 -8.29 -3.51 3.49
N SER A 321 -8.35 -4.60 4.26
CA SER A 321 -8.86 -4.58 5.64
C SER A 321 -8.09 -3.59 6.52
N ALA A 322 -8.82 -2.69 7.18
CA ALA A 322 -8.22 -1.75 8.13
C ALA A 322 -7.54 -2.47 9.31
N ALA A 323 -7.99 -3.68 9.68
CA ALA A 323 -7.34 -4.50 10.70
C ALA A 323 -5.95 -5.00 10.25
N THR A 324 -5.81 -5.40 8.98
CA THR A 324 -4.50 -5.79 8.42
C THR A 324 -3.57 -4.58 8.32
N ALA A 325 -4.09 -3.42 7.92
CA ALA A 325 -3.33 -2.17 7.89
C ALA A 325 -2.84 -1.74 9.29
N LEU A 326 -3.69 -1.87 10.31
CA LEU A 326 -3.29 -1.64 11.71
C LEU A 326 -2.20 -2.62 12.14
N SER A 327 -2.33 -3.90 11.81
CA SER A 327 -1.29 -4.90 12.11
C SER A 327 0.05 -4.55 11.46
N ALA A 328 0.04 -4.07 10.22
CA ALA A 328 1.24 -3.62 9.52
C ALA A 328 1.91 -2.41 10.21
N LEU A 329 1.11 -1.44 10.67
CA LEU A 329 1.62 -0.29 11.43
C LEU A 329 2.20 -0.71 12.79
N GLN A 330 1.55 -1.64 13.48
CA GLN A 330 2.05 -2.20 14.76
C GLN A 330 3.39 -2.92 14.55
N LEU A 331 3.56 -3.67 13.45
CA LEU A 331 4.82 -4.27 13.06
C LEU A 331 5.93 -3.20 12.89
N CYS A 332 5.66 -2.12 12.16
CA CYS A 332 6.64 -1.04 11.97
C CYS A 332 7.14 -0.45 13.29
N TRP A 333 6.26 -0.24 14.26
CA TRP A 333 6.64 0.28 15.58
C TRP A 333 7.36 -0.76 16.45
N ALA A 334 6.96 -2.04 16.34
CA ALA A 334 7.66 -3.14 17.02
C ALA A 334 9.09 -3.30 16.50
N GLU A 335 9.31 -3.13 15.20
CA GLU A 335 10.63 -3.15 14.57
C GLU A 335 11.51 -2.00 15.07
N ALA A 336 10.98 -0.76 15.12
CA ALA A 336 11.69 0.38 15.69
C ALA A 336 12.10 0.11 17.15
N SER A 337 11.20 -0.45 17.95
CA SER A 337 11.43 -0.83 19.34
C SER A 337 12.48 -1.95 19.47
N SER A 338 12.42 -2.96 18.57
CA SER A 338 13.39 -4.06 18.52
C SER A 338 14.81 -3.57 18.18
N ILE A 339 14.93 -2.65 17.21
CA ILE A 339 16.22 -2.03 16.87
C ILE A 339 16.77 -1.25 18.06
N ALA A 340 15.94 -0.44 18.72
CA ALA A 340 16.35 0.40 19.85
C ALA A 340 16.77 -0.44 21.07
N SER A 341 16.04 -1.50 21.39
CA SER A 341 16.31 -2.35 22.55
C SER A 341 17.37 -3.44 22.29
N GLY A 342 17.56 -3.81 21.01
CA GLY A 342 18.37 -4.96 20.61
C GLY A 342 17.77 -6.33 20.95
N ALA A 343 16.47 -6.39 21.29
CA ALA A 343 15.73 -7.57 21.68
C ALA A 343 14.54 -7.85 20.76
N ALA A 344 14.00 -9.07 20.80
CA ALA A 344 12.74 -9.40 20.16
C ALA A 344 11.58 -8.65 20.84
N VAL A 345 10.58 -8.24 20.05
CA VAL A 345 9.36 -7.56 20.52
C VAL A 345 8.16 -8.37 20.10
N SER A 346 7.29 -8.71 21.04
CA SER A 346 5.98 -9.35 20.79
C SER A 346 4.95 -8.33 20.31
N ILE A 347 3.94 -8.79 19.52
CA ILE A 347 2.92 -7.95 18.89
C ILE A 347 1.53 -8.42 19.28
#